data_704fd06a652f9269809176a5075cfa70
#
_entry.id   704fd06a652f9269809176a5075cfa70
#
_cell.length_a   1.000
_cell.length_b   1.000
_cell.length_c   1.000
_cell.angle_alpha   90.00
_cell.angle_beta   90.00
_cell.angle_gamma   90.00
#
_symmetry.space_group_name_H-M   'P 1'
#
loop_
_entity.id
_entity.type
_entity.pdbx_description
1 polymer ?
#
loop_
_entity_poly.entity_id
_entity_poly.type
_entity_poly.pdbx_seq_one_letter_code
_entity_poly.pdbx_strand_id
1 'polypeptide(L)'
;LHSFPTRRSSDLRGDKYADIEVVLIYTAFDKLDVITRSAVITNKSEKPFKITRALSACVDFDTDKMDMITLNGSWARERAVERCRLHHGKQLVDSCRGESSHQNNPFVALCDNNADEDKGEVFGFNFVYSGNFYAQAEVTQHKKTRFLMGINPLDFEWLLEKGESFTCPEVVMVHSDEGIGKMSRTFHDLYRNNLIRGEYKDKRRPILINNWEATYFNFDTDKLIDIAKEASKLGIEMLVMDDG
;
A
#
# COMPACT_ATOMS: atom_id res chain seq x y z
N LEU A 1 -17.32 3.67 17.34
CA LEU A 1 -16.22 3.58 18.27
C LEU A 1 -14.94 3.51 17.46
N HIS A 2 -14.24 4.65 17.28
CA HIS A 2 -12.95 4.69 16.60
C HIS A 2 -11.94 3.95 17.45
N SER A 3 -11.39 2.84 16.95
CA SER A 3 -10.22 2.23 17.56
C SER A 3 -9.02 3.13 17.25
N PHE A 4 -8.66 4.00 18.18
CA PHE A 4 -7.37 4.68 18.12
C PHE A 4 -6.26 3.66 18.31
N PRO A 5 -5.08 3.86 17.68
CA PRO A 5 -3.93 3.04 17.96
C PRO A 5 -3.61 3.13 19.47
N THR A 6 -3.53 2.02 20.13
CA THR A 6 -3.36 1.96 21.60
C THR A 6 -1.92 2.17 22.02
N ARG A 7 -0.98 1.96 21.12
CA ARG A 7 0.44 2.12 21.43
C ARG A 7 1.22 2.60 20.21
N ARG A 8 1.83 3.77 20.34
CA ARG A 8 2.83 4.28 19.43
C ARG A 8 4.20 4.26 20.11
N SER A 9 5.19 3.64 19.50
CA SER A 9 6.57 3.66 19.95
C SER A 9 7.49 4.19 18.85
N SER A 10 8.61 4.78 19.25
CA SER A 10 9.66 5.23 18.34
C SER A 10 11.00 4.67 18.78
N ASP A 11 11.82 4.23 17.83
CA ASP A 11 13.21 3.82 18.04
C ASP A 11 14.12 4.87 17.35
N LEU A 12 14.96 5.52 18.13
CA LEU A 12 15.86 6.57 17.67
C LEU A 12 17.22 5.96 17.31
N ARG A 13 17.66 6.19 16.08
CA ARG A 13 18.99 5.79 15.57
C ARG A 13 19.73 7.04 15.08
N GLY A 14 20.92 7.28 15.59
CA GLY A 14 21.79 8.36 15.16
C GLY A 14 23.06 7.83 14.52
N ASP A 15 23.49 8.43 13.40
CA ASP A 15 24.80 8.21 12.81
C ASP A 15 25.77 9.27 13.33
N LYS A 16 26.81 8.83 14.05
CA LYS A 16 27.80 9.72 14.66
C LYS A 16 28.74 10.39 13.65
N TYR A 17 28.84 9.86 12.45
CA TYR A 17 29.78 10.38 11.43
C TYR A 17 29.09 11.34 10.48
N ALA A 18 27.83 11.07 10.12
CA ALA A 18 27.07 11.87 9.17
C ALA A 18 26.10 12.85 9.86
N ASP A 19 25.93 12.75 11.18
CA ASP A 19 24.97 13.53 11.97
C ASP A 19 23.53 13.48 11.40
N ILE A 20 23.11 12.26 11.08
CA ILE A 20 21.78 11.93 10.59
C ILE A 20 20.99 11.24 11.69
N GLU A 21 19.79 11.69 11.92
CA GLU A 21 18.85 11.07 12.86
C GLU A 21 17.78 10.27 12.08
N VAL A 22 17.54 9.04 12.48
CA VAL A 22 16.44 8.21 11.94
C VAL A 22 15.54 7.79 13.09
N VAL A 23 14.27 8.18 13.02
CA VAL A 23 13.22 7.76 13.96
C VAL A 23 12.36 6.71 13.30
N LEU A 24 12.38 5.47 13.80
CA LEU A 24 11.47 4.41 13.36
C LEU A 24 10.19 4.52 14.20
N ILE A 25 9.06 4.65 13.52
CA ILE A 25 7.75 4.82 14.15
C ILE A 25 6.95 3.53 13.97
N TYR A 26 6.49 2.95 15.07
CA TYR A 26 5.61 1.78 15.09
C TYR A 26 4.30 2.15 15.76
N THR A 27 3.18 1.73 15.16
CA THR A 27 1.84 1.91 15.73
C THR A 27 1.15 0.55 15.79
N ALA A 28 0.76 0.12 16.99
CA ALA A 28 0.00 -1.10 17.19
C ALA A 28 -1.49 -0.78 17.45
N PHE A 29 -2.37 -1.60 16.93
CA PHE A 29 -3.82 -1.48 17.09
C PHE A 29 -4.31 -2.57 18.03
N ASP A 30 -4.92 -2.21 19.15
CA ASP A 30 -5.30 -3.16 20.23
C ASP A 30 -6.44 -4.12 19.87
N LYS A 31 -7.24 -3.76 18.88
CA LYS A 31 -8.41 -4.56 18.45
C LYS A 31 -8.23 -5.20 17.07
N LEU A 32 -7.07 -5.05 16.50
CA LEU A 32 -6.73 -5.56 15.17
C LEU A 32 -5.31 -6.14 15.23
N ASP A 33 -5.09 -7.25 14.57
CA ASP A 33 -3.74 -7.83 14.41
C ASP A 33 -2.94 -7.03 13.37
N VAL A 34 -2.74 -5.74 13.68
CA VAL A 34 -2.13 -4.75 12.79
C VAL A 34 -1.03 -3.98 13.51
N ILE A 35 0.10 -3.87 12.84
CA ILE A 35 1.17 -2.93 13.16
C ILE A 35 1.44 -2.08 11.93
N THR A 36 1.56 -0.75 12.10
CA THR A 36 2.08 0.09 11.03
C THR A 36 3.50 0.52 11.32
N ARG A 37 4.27 0.78 10.25
CA ARG A 37 5.66 1.23 10.35
C ARG A 37 5.94 2.34 9.34
N SER A 38 6.63 3.37 9.82
CA SER A 38 7.23 4.42 8.99
C SER A 38 8.59 4.83 9.56
N ALA A 39 9.30 5.69 8.86
CA ALA A 39 10.56 6.28 9.33
C ALA A 39 10.57 7.78 9.05
N VAL A 40 11.19 8.55 9.95
CA VAL A 40 11.51 9.95 9.74
C VAL A 40 13.03 10.08 9.72
N ILE A 41 13.57 10.63 8.65
CA ILE A 41 15.01 10.83 8.45
C ILE A 41 15.26 12.33 8.54
N THR A 42 16.11 12.78 9.48
CA THR A 42 16.40 14.19 9.73
C THR A 42 17.88 14.48 9.54
N ASN A 43 18.18 15.52 8.77
CA ASN A 43 19.54 16.04 8.66
C ASN A 43 19.87 16.94 9.85
N LYS A 44 20.73 16.48 10.75
CA LYS A 44 21.26 17.27 11.86
C LYS A 44 22.60 17.94 11.51
N SER A 45 23.21 17.56 10.38
CA SER A 45 24.52 18.07 9.96
C SER A 45 24.47 19.50 9.38
N GLU A 46 25.63 20.14 9.29
CA GLU A 46 25.76 21.45 8.65
C GLU A 46 25.71 21.38 7.10
N LYS A 47 25.80 20.17 6.52
CA LYS A 47 25.87 19.98 5.08
C LYS A 47 24.60 19.30 4.57
N PRO A 48 24.11 19.66 3.38
CA PRO A 48 23.01 18.93 2.77
C PRO A 48 23.43 17.48 2.43
N PHE A 49 22.48 16.56 2.50
CA PHE A 49 22.67 15.20 1.98
C PHE A 49 21.45 14.72 1.18
N LYS A 50 21.69 13.73 0.31
CA LYS A 50 20.63 13.11 -0.48
C LYS A 50 20.24 11.74 0.06
N ILE A 51 18.94 11.53 0.23
CA ILE A 51 18.37 10.21 0.42
C ILE A 51 18.17 9.60 -0.97
N THR A 52 18.82 8.46 -1.21
CA THR A 52 18.70 7.72 -2.49
C THR A 52 17.88 6.43 -2.34
N ARG A 53 17.48 6.10 -1.10
CA ARG A 53 16.65 4.95 -0.80
C ARG A 53 15.86 5.16 0.49
N ALA A 54 14.52 5.06 0.40
CA ALA A 54 13.62 5.23 1.54
C ALA A 54 12.66 4.02 1.63
N LEU A 55 13.05 3.00 2.40
CA LEU A 55 12.24 1.82 2.65
C LEU A 55 11.61 1.90 4.04
N SER A 56 10.28 1.85 4.07
CA SER A 56 9.48 2.02 5.29
C SER A 56 9.42 0.76 6.14
N ALA A 57 9.51 -0.42 5.53
CA ALA A 57 9.51 -1.69 6.24
C ALA A 57 10.72 -2.55 5.88
N CYS A 58 11.24 -3.25 6.90
CA CYS A 58 12.21 -4.33 6.78
C CYS A 58 11.84 -5.36 7.85
N VAL A 59 11.46 -6.57 7.42
CA VAL A 59 11.04 -7.66 8.31
C VAL A 59 11.79 -8.92 7.93
N ASP A 60 12.33 -9.61 8.93
CA ASP A 60 13.06 -10.88 8.78
C ASP A 60 12.22 -12.03 9.32
N PHE A 61 12.14 -13.12 8.56
CA PHE A 61 11.50 -14.37 8.91
C PHE A 61 12.55 -15.48 9.01
N ASP A 62 12.46 -16.30 10.06
CA ASP A 62 13.38 -17.41 10.30
C ASP A 62 13.02 -18.66 9.49
N THR A 63 12.58 -18.47 8.25
CA THR A 63 12.20 -19.55 7.33
C THR A 63 12.48 -19.15 5.88
N ASP A 64 12.72 -20.13 5.02
CA ASP A 64 12.78 -20.03 3.57
C ASP A 64 11.55 -20.68 2.87
N LYS A 65 10.56 -21.13 3.68
CA LYS A 65 9.43 -21.93 3.21
C LYS A 65 8.14 -21.13 3.17
N MET A 66 8.15 -20.03 2.42
CA MET A 66 6.97 -19.19 2.25
C MET A 66 6.57 -19.08 0.79
N ASP A 67 5.31 -18.78 0.58
CA ASP A 67 4.77 -18.32 -0.70
C ASP A 67 4.59 -16.80 -0.65
N MET A 68 4.74 -16.16 -1.79
CA MET A 68 4.47 -14.73 -1.99
C MET A 68 3.21 -14.59 -2.83
N ILE A 69 2.26 -13.79 -2.33
CA ILE A 69 1.03 -13.42 -3.03
C ILE A 69 1.12 -11.96 -3.44
N THR A 70 0.84 -11.68 -4.71
CA THR A 70 0.79 -10.33 -5.28
C THR A 70 -0.54 -10.10 -6.00
N LEU A 71 -0.90 -8.83 -6.20
CA LEU A 71 -2.09 -8.41 -6.92
C LEU A 71 -1.66 -7.69 -8.19
N ASN A 72 -1.81 -8.36 -9.32
CA ASN A 72 -1.40 -7.88 -10.63
C ASN A 72 -2.61 -7.63 -11.52
N GLY A 73 -2.39 -7.10 -12.69
CA GLY A 73 -3.50 -6.96 -13.62
C GLY A 73 -3.21 -6.09 -14.82
N SER A 74 -4.29 -5.81 -15.53
CA SER A 74 -4.33 -4.94 -16.68
C SER A 74 -5.69 -4.24 -16.72
N TRP A 75 -5.88 -3.32 -17.63
CA TRP A 75 -7.19 -2.74 -17.91
C TRP A 75 -8.27 -3.83 -18.05
N ALA A 76 -9.40 -3.65 -17.37
CA ALA A 76 -10.54 -4.56 -17.28
C ALA A 76 -10.21 -5.96 -16.69
N ARG A 77 -9.04 -6.14 -16.08
CA ARG A 77 -8.62 -7.36 -15.38
C ARG A 77 -7.71 -7.02 -14.21
N GLU A 78 -8.16 -6.11 -13.37
CA GLU A 78 -7.42 -5.61 -12.22
C GLU A 78 -7.45 -6.63 -11.08
N ARG A 79 -6.40 -6.60 -10.25
CA ARG A 79 -6.25 -7.38 -9.02
C ARG A 79 -6.33 -8.89 -9.20
N ALA A 80 -5.79 -9.41 -10.28
CA ALA A 80 -5.56 -10.84 -10.41
C ALA A 80 -4.59 -11.29 -9.30
N VAL A 81 -4.99 -12.31 -8.54
CA VAL A 81 -4.17 -12.88 -7.47
C VAL A 81 -3.16 -13.82 -8.08
N GLU A 82 -1.88 -13.55 -7.86
CA GLU A 82 -0.78 -14.47 -8.20
C GLU A 82 -0.11 -14.95 -6.93
N ARG A 83 0.18 -16.25 -6.87
CA ARG A 83 0.88 -16.88 -5.76
C ARG A 83 2.05 -17.70 -6.29
N CYS A 84 3.25 -17.42 -5.78
CA CYS A 84 4.45 -18.14 -6.15
C CYS A 84 5.24 -18.58 -4.91
N ARG A 85 5.92 -19.74 -5.02
CA ARG A 85 6.88 -20.17 -4.02
C ARG A 85 8.10 -19.28 -4.03
N LEU A 86 8.53 -18.81 -2.84
CA LEU A 86 9.79 -18.13 -2.71
C LEU A 86 10.95 -19.10 -2.97
N HIS A 87 11.95 -18.63 -3.69
CA HIS A 87 13.19 -19.35 -3.99
C HIS A 87 14.41 -18.49 -3.64
N HIS A 88 15.58 -19.09 -3.63
CA HIS A 88 16.83 -18.38 -3.32
C HIS A 88 17.01 -17.13 -4.18
N GLY A 89 17.39 -16.02 -3.53
CA GLY A 89 17.53 -14.72 -4.15
C GLY A 89 16.28 -13.84 -3.99
N LYS A 90 16.15 -12.87 -4.88
CA LYS A 90 15.14 -11.79 -4.76
C LYS A 90 13.95 -12.06 -5.66
N GLN A 91 12.76 -11.95 -5.09
CA GLN A 91 11.51 -11.85 -5.81
C GLN A 91 10.91 -10.48 -5.49
N LEU A 92 10.47 -9.77 -6.50
CA LEU A 92 10.04 -8.41 -6.33
C LEU A 92 8.76 -8.10 -7.12
N VAL A 93 7.97 -7.17 -6.61
CA VAL A 93 6.90 -6.47 -7.31
C VAL A 93 7.06 -4.98 -7.08
N ASP A 94 6.92 -4.19 -8.13
CA ASP A 94 7.16 -2.75 -8.06
C ASP A 94 6.34 -1.96 -9.07
N SER A 95 6.42 -0.63 -8.99
CA SER A 95 5.98 0.29 -10.03
C SER A 95 7.01 1.39 -10.22
N CYS A 96 7.31 1.71 -11.49
CA CYS A 96 8.15 2.82 -11.93
C CYS A 96 7.39 3.76 -12.89
N ARG A 97 6.05 3.82 -12.80
CA ARG A 97 5.18 4.55 -13.73
C ARG A 97 4.82 5.97 -13.28
N GLY A 98 5.37 6.43 -12.16
CA GLY A 98 4.97 7.67 -11.49
C GLY A 98 3.85 7.44 -10.47
N GLU A 99 3.19 6.28 -10.53
CA GLU A 99 2.09 5.88 -9.65
C GLU A 99 2.10 4.38 -9.36
N SER A 100 1.41 3.97 -8.31
CA SER A 100 0.98 2.59 -8.13
C SER A 100 -0.20 2.34 -9.07
N SER A 101 -0.09 1.37 -9.97
CA SER A 101 -1.05 1.16 -11.06
C SER A 101 -1.85 -0.13 -10.89
N HIS A 102 -2.82 -0.34 -11.78
CA HIS A 102 -3.54 -1.62 -11.90
C HIS A 102 -2.63 -2.78 -12.30
N GLN A 103 -1.47 -2.50 -12.88
CA GLN A 103 -0.51 -3.54 -13.28
C GLN A 103 0.09 -4.25 -12.07
N ASN A 104 0.51 -3.49 -11.05
CA ASN A 104 1.05 -4.01 -9.80
C ASN A 104 0.49 -3.17 -8.65
N ASN A 105 -0.21 -3.80 -7.72
CA ASN A 105 -0.71 -3.10 -6.53
C ASN A 105 0.38 -3.05 -5.45
N PRO A 106 0.41 -2.00 -4.61
CA PRO A 106 1.37 -1.86 -3.52
C PRO A 106 1.00 -2.76 -2.33
N PHE A 107 0.82 -4.04 -2.61
CA PHE A 107 0.41 -5.09 -1.69
C PHE A 107 1.21 -6.36 -1.92
N VAL A 108 1.63 -7.00 -0.83
CA VAL A 108 2.22 -8.33 -0.82
C VAL A 108 1.71 -9.08 0.39
N ALA A 109 1.41 -10.36 0.25
CA ALA A 109 1.33 -11.25 1.39
C ALA A 109 2.40 -12.33 1.31
N LEU A 110 3.03 -12.65 2.45
CA LEU A 110 3.88 -13.82 2.63
C LEU A 110 3.11 -14.82 3.50
N CYS A 111 3.05 -16.06 3.09
CA CYS A 111 2.26 -17.06 3.80
C CYS A 111 2.90 -18.43 3.80
N ASP A 112 2.43 -19.26 4.70
CA ASP A 112 2.74 -20.69 4.69
C ASP A 112 2.36 -21.33 3.36
N ASN A 113 3.12 -22.33 2.94
CA ASN A 113 2.90 -23.01 1.66
C ASN A 113 1.54 -23.69 1.53
N ASN A 114 0.92 -24.06 2.66
CA ASN A 114 -0.39 -24.70 2.76
C ASN A 114 -1.47 -23.76 3.29
N ALA A 115 -1.18 -22.48 3.42
CA ALA A 115 -2.20 -21.49 3.79
C ALA A 115 -3.26 -21.39 2.69
N ASP A 116 -4.52 -21.32 3.10
CA ASP A 116 -5.68 -21.06 2.26
C ASP A 116 -6.55 -19.93 2.85
N GLU A 117 -7.80 -19.81 2.42
CA GLU A 117 -8.69 -18.76 2.91
C GLU A 117 -8.98 -18.85 4.42
N ASP A 118 -8.97 -20.07 4.98
CA ASP A 118 -9.47 -20.36 6.32
C ASP A 118 -8.40 -20.80 7.32
N LYS A 119 -7.15 -21.06 6.87
CA LYS A 119 -6.06 -21.56 7.73
C LYS A 119 -4.67 -21.20 7.24
N GLY A 120 -3.70 -21.31 8.14
CA GLY A 120 -2.27 -21.08 7.92
C GLY A 120 -1.83 -19.67 8.26
N GLU A 121 -0.55 -19.51 8.55
CA GLU A 121 0.04 -18.20 8.84
C GLU A 121 0.16 -17.34 7.57
N VAL A 122 -0.27 -16.09 7.69
CA VAL A 122 -0.22 -15.10 6.63
C VAL A 122 0.23 -13.75 7.20
N PHE A 123 1.20 -13.13 6.53
CA PHE A 123 1.71 -11.80 6.82
C PHE A 123 1.41 -10.90 5.64
N GLY A 124 0.43 -10.01 5.77
CA GLY A 124 0.04 -9.06 4.73
C GLY A 124 0.76 -7.73 4.90
N PHE A 125 1.19 -7.13 3.79
CA PHE A 125 1.86 -5.84 3.73
C PHE A 125 1.18 -4.95 2.71
N ASN A 126 0.80 -3.74 3.11
CA ASN A 126 0.26 -2.75 2.20
C ASN A 126 0.98 -1.41 2.39
N PHE A 127 1.45 -0.82 1.31
CA PHE A 127 2.13 0.47 1.31
C PHE A 127 1.11 1.57 1.07
N VAL A 128 0.95 2.48 2.04
CA VAL A 128 0.00 3.60 1.98
C VAL A 128 0.63 4.75 1.20
N TYR A 129 0.74 4.55 -0.10
CA TYR A 129 1.37 5.48 -1.03
C TYR A 129 0.83 5.26 -2.45
N SER A 130 0.62 6.33 -3.20
CA SER A 130 0.10 6.27 -4.57
C SER A 130 1.16 6.39 -5.67
N GLY A 131 2.41 6.68 -5.30
CA GLY A 131 3.53 6.81 -6.24
C GLY A 131 4.24 5.49 -6.53
N ASN A 132 5.45 5.59 -7.06
CA ASN A 132 6.31 4.46 -7.36
C ASN A 132 6.68 3.69 -6.08
N PHE A 133 6.35 2.42 -6.03
CA PHE A 133 6.64 1.56 -4.88
C PHE A 133 7.58 0.41 -5.23
N TYR A 134 8.17 -0.17 -4.20
CA TYR A 134 9.05 -1.32 -4.27
C TYR A 134 8.73 -2.27 -3.12
N ALA A 135 8.50 -3.54 -3.43
CA ALA A 135 8.34 -4.60 -2.45
C ALA A 135 9.15 -5.82 -2.87
N GLN A 136 10.04 -6.30 -1.99
CA GLN A 136 10.97 -7.40 -2.26
C GLN A 136 10.94 -8.41 -1.12
N ALA A 137 10.82 -9.69 -1.47
CA ALA A 137 11.17 -10.80 -0.59
C ALA A 137 12.49 -11.41 -1.07
N GLU A 138 13.44 -11.62 -0.17
CA GLU A 138 14.73 -12.23 -0.46
C GLU A 138 14.97 -13.46 0.43
N VAL A 139 15.14 -14.61 -0.19
CA VAL A 139 15.59 -15.82 0.50
C VAL A 139 17.10 -15.82 0.51
N THR A 140 17.68 -15.72 1.71
CA THR A 140 19.12 -15.63 1.92
C THR A 140 19.80 -17.00 1.91
N GLN A 141 21.13 -17.01 1.80
CA GLN A 141 21.96 -18.23 1.95
C GLN A 141 21.80 -18.94 3.30
N HIS A 142 21.26 -18.23 4.31
CA HIS A 142 21.02 -18.78 5.64
C HIS A 142 19.59 -19.33 5.82
N LYS A 143 18.86 -19.54 4.73
CA LYS A 143 17.47 -20.03 4.72
C LYS A 143 16.51 -19.16 5.54
N LYS A 144 16.70 -17.85 5.44
CA LYS A 144 15.85 -16.84 6.05
C LYS A 144 15.25 -15.98 4.96
N THR A 145 14.04 -15.48 5.17
CA THR A 145 13.37 -14.55 4.25
C THR A 145 13.44 -13.15 4.82
N ARG A 146 13.96 -12.19 4.03
CA ARG A 146 13.88 -10.76 4.32
C ARG A 146 12.89 -10.08 3.41
N PHE A 147 11.93 -9.39 3.99
CA PHE A 147 10.96 -8.57 3.26
C PHE A 147 11.26 -7.10 3.42
N LEU A 148 11.20 -6.36 2.31
CA LEU A 148 11.42 -4.92 2.23
C LEU A 148 10.27 -4.28 1.47
N MET A 149 9.78 -3.11 1.94
CA MET A 149 8.75 -2.33 1.24
C MET A 149 8.95 -0.83 1.48
N GLY A 150 8.77 -0.03 0.43
CA GLY A 150 8.86 1.41 0.48
C GLY A 150 8.80 2.09 -0.87
N ILE A 151 9.33 3.31 -0.97
CA ILE A 151 9.44 4.04 -2.24
C ILE A 151 10.42 3.31 -3.16
N ASN A 152 10.06 3.22 -4.45
CA ASN A 152 10.96 2.64 -5.46
C ASN A 152 12.24 3.46 -5.56
N PRO A 153 13.42 2.85 -5.42
CA PRO A 153 14.69 3.57 -5.47
C PRO A 153 15.11 3.99 -6.89
N LEU A 154 14.41 3.53 -7.95
CA LEU A 154 14.71 3.94 -9.32
C LEU A 154 14.41 5.43 -9.47
N ASP A 155 15.43 6.20 -9.84
CA ASP A 155 15.39 7.65 -10.03
C ASP A 155 14.87 8.44 -8.81
N PHE A 156 14.91 7.82 -7.61
CA PHE A 156 14.54 8.50 -6.38
C PHE A 156 15.74 9.18 -5.74
N GLU A 157 15.64 10.49 -5.63
CA GLU A 157 16.55 11.32 -4.84
C GLU A 157 15.76 12.37 -4.05
N TRP A 158 16.09 12.55 -2.79
CA TRP A 158 15.52 13.62 -1.96
C TRP A 158 16.63 14.36 -1.22
N LEU A 159 16.81 15.63 -1.54
CA LEU A 159 17.79 16.50 -0.87
C LEU A 159 17.21 16.98 0.46
N LEU A 160 17.98 16.85 1.53
CA LEU A 160 17.68 17.42 2.85
C LEU A 160 18.74 18.45 3.21
N GLU A 161 18.31 19.69 3.35
CA GLU A 161 19.12 20.75 3.96
C GLU A 161 19.22 20.55 5.47
N LYS A 162 20.08 21.33 6.13
CA LYS A 162 20.23 21.31 7.60
C LYS A 162 18.88 21.49 8.30
N GLY A 163 18.55 20.59 9.21
CA GLY A 163 17.33 20.60 10.01
C GLY A 163 16.09 20.09 9.30
N GLU A 164 16.15 19.82 8.02
CA GLU A 164 15.01 19.24 7.28
C GLU A 164 14.82 17.76 7.57
N SER A 165 13.59 17.31 7.39
CA SER A 165 13.20 15.92 7.61
C SER A 165 12.40 15.36 6.44
N PHE A 166 12.62 14.09 6.13
CA PHE A 166 11.83 13.31 5.19
C PHE A 166 11.06 12.23 5.95
N THR A 167 9.73 12.19 5.77
CA THR A 167 8.88 11.15 6.34
C THR A 167 8.58 10.10 5.27
N CYS A 168 9.03 8.87 5.49
CA CYS A 168 8.70 7.74 4.63
C CYS A 168 7.20 7.43 4.74
N PRO A 169 6.51 7.13 3.62
CA PRO A 169 5.14 6.65 3.66
C PRO A 169 4.99 5.39 4.53
N GLU A 170 3.82 5.18 5.08
CA GLU A 170 3.55 4.11 6.05
C GLU A 170 3.32 2.76 5.38
N VAL A 171 3.88 1.70 5.95
CA VAL A 171 3.52 0.31 5.64
C VAL A 171 2.62 -0.23 6.73
N VAL A 172 1.48 -0.74 6.31
CA VAL A 172 0.55 -1.50 7.17
C VAL A 172 0.94 -2.97 7.10
N MET A 173 1.11 -3.59 8.24
CA MET A 173 1.46 -5.01 8.41
C MET A 173 0.36 -5.70 9.19
N VAL A 174 -0.19 -6.77 8.63
CA VAL A 174 -1.25 -7.59 9.24
C VAL A 174 -0.73 -9.00 9.42
N HIS A 175 -0.99 -9.59 10.57
CA HIS A 175 -0.76 -11.01 10.82
C HIS A 175 -2.09 -11.75 10.94
N SER A 176 -2.14 -12.99 10.46
CA SER A 176 -3.25 -13.90 10.63
C SER A 176 -2.74 -15.33 10.73
N ASP A 177 -3.21 -16.09 11.69
CA ASP A 177 -3.06 -17.56 11.81
C ASP A 177 -4.31 -18.31 11.33
N GLU A 178 -5.34 -17.55 10.92
CA GLU A 178 -6.62 -18.02 10.39
C GLU A 178 -6.74 -17.80 8.87
N GLY A 179 -5.62 -17.86 8.15
CA GLY A 179 -5.58 -17.82 6.69
C GLY A 179 -5.71 -16.44 6.04
N ILE A 180 -5.81 -16.47 4.70
CA ILE A 180 -5.82 -15.29 3.83
C ILE A 180 -7.10 -14.47 4.01
N GLY A 181 -8.24 -15.14 4.21
CA GLY A 181 -9.54 -14.48 4.41
C GLY A 181 -9.56 -13.60 5.65
N LYS A 182 -9.03 -14.05 6.77
CA LYS A 182 -8.91 -13.25 7.99
C LYS A 182 -7.97 -12.07 7.79
N MET A 183 -6.80 -12.27 7.21
CA MET A 183 -5.86 -11.20 6.86
C MET A 183 -6.55 -10.12 6.01
N SER A 184 -7.27 -10.52 4.98
CA SER A 184 -8.01 -9.61 4.09
C SER A 184 -9.08 -8.81 4.85
N ARG A 185 -9.90 -9.47 5.67
CA ARG A 185 -10.93 -8.79 6.50
C ARG A 185 -10.31 -7.80 7.47
N THR A 186 -9.17 -8.13 8.07
CA THR A 186 -8.44 -7.24 9.00
C THR A 186 -7.99 -5.96 8.27
N PHE A 187 -7.47 -6.06 7.05
CA PHE A 187 -7.17 -4.87 6.22
C PHE A 187 -8.44 -4.05 5.93
N HIS A 188 -9.55 -4.70 5.56
CA HIS A 188 -10.80 -3.99 5.29
C HIS A 188 -11.31 -3.23 6.51
N ASP A 189 -11.24 -3.82 7.69
CA ASP A 189 -11.66 -3.17 8.93
C ASP A 189 -10.77 -1.98 9.28
N LEU A 190 -9.45 -2.12 9.10
CA LEU A 190 -8.52 -1.01 9.25
C LEU A 190 -8.83 0.13 8.28
N TYR A 191 -9.03 -0.18 7.00
CA TYR A 191 -9.31 0.85 6.00
C TYR A 191 -10.60 1.59 6.28
N ARG A 192 -11.69 0.88 6.58
CA ARG A 192 -12.99 1.49 6.90
C ARG A 192 -12.93 2.37 8.13
N ASN A 193 -12.25 1.91 9.18
CA ASN A 193 -12.29 2.58 10.48
C ASN A 193 -11.22 3.67 10.63
N ASN A 194 -10.02 3.48 10.04
CA ASN A 194 -8.85 4.29 10.32
C ASN A 194 -8.29 5.04 9.12
N LEU A 195 -8.39 4.51 7.89
CA LEU A 195 -7.81 5.12 6.70
C LEU A 195 -8.79 6.02 5.95
N ILE A 196 -10.00 5.52 5.66
CA ILE A 196 -11.01 6.27 4.90
C ILE A 196 -11.44 7.51 5.69
N ARG A 197 -11.45 8.65 5.02
CA ARG A 197 -11.83 9.97 5.56
C ARG A 197 -12.86 10.62 4.65
N GLY A 198 -13.44 11.74 5.13
CA GLY A 198 -14.35 12.56 4.36
C GLY A 198 -15.80 12.11 4.44
N GLU A 199 -16.64 12.78 3.66
CA GLU A 199 -18.09 12.66 3.71
C GLU A 199 -18.59 11.23 3.47
N TYR A 200 -17.97 10.53 2.55
CA TYR A 200 -18.39 9.19 2.14
C TYR A 200 -17.78 8.05 2.96
N LYS A 201 -17.18 8.33 4.12
CA LYS A 201 -16.75 7.28 5.03
C LYS A 201 -17.90 6.39 5.47
N ASP A 202 -18.99 7.04 5.92
CA ASP A 202 -20.16 6.39 6.52
C ASP A 202 -21.45 6.59 5.70
N LYS A 203 -21.36 7.30 4.57
CA LYS A 203 -22.50 7.52 3.66
C LYS A 203 -22.42 6.58 2.46
N ARG A 204 -23.58 6.16 1.98
CA ARG A 204 -23.72 5.51 0.69
C ARG A 204 -23.26 6.46 -0.42
N ARG A 205 -22.48 5.96 -1.35
CA ARG A 205 -22.14 6.72 -2.56
C ARG A 205 -23.33 6.80 -3.50
N PRO A 206 -23.45 7.88 -4.29
CA PRO A 206 -24.51 8.00 -5.27
C PRO A 206 -24.43 6.87 -6.31
N ILE A 207 -25.60 6.45 -6.81
CA ILE A 207 -25.68 5.55 -7.95
C ILE A 207 -25.24 6.33 -9.19
N LEU A 208 -24.20 5.86 -9.85
CA LEU A 208 -23.48 6.59 -10.88
C LEU A 208 -23.68 5.96 -12.25
N ILE A 209 -23.79 6.80 -13.29
CA ILE A 209 -23.60 6.43 -14.69
C ILE A 209 -22.43 7.24 -15.25
N ASN A 210 -21.60 6.58 -16.05
CA ASN A 210 -20.51 7.18 -16.82
C ASN A 210 -20.91 7.20 -18.30
N ASN A 211 -20.58 8.28 -19.03
CA ASN A 211 -20.98 8.41 -20.43
C ASN A 211 -20.07 7.63 -21.41
N TRP A 212 -18.89 7.22 -21.02
CA TRP A 212 -17.83 6.76 -21.93
C TRP A 212 -18.32 5.65 -22.88
N GLU A 213 -18.82 4.55 -22.37
CA GLU A 213 -19.29 3.43 -23.19
C GLU A 213 -20.50 3.76 -24.07
N ALA A 214 -21.27 4.78 -23.72
CA ALA A 214 -22.43 5.21 -24.52
C ALA A 214 -22.05 6.15 -25.67
N THR A 215 -20.97 6.91 -25.53
CA THR A 215 -20.72 8.03 -26.45
C THR A 215 -19.30 8.11 -26.96
N TYR A 216 -18.32 7.56 -26.23
CA TYR A 216 -16.90 7.84 -26.42
C TYR A 216 -16.67 9.36 -26.51
N PHE A 217 -15.95 9.85 -27.51
CA PHE A 217 -15.71 11.27 -27.76
C PHE A 217 -16.86 11.99 -28.50
N ASN A 218 -17.92 11.27 -28.92
CA ASN A 218 -19.03 11.82 -29.69
C ASN A 218 -20.15 12.29 -28.78
N PHE A 219 -19.92 13.36 -28.01
CA PHE A 219 -20.93 13.98 -27.17
C PHE A 219 -20.76 15.50 -27.12
N ASP A 220 -21.85 16.16 -26.74
CA ASP A 220 -21.94 17.56 -26.42
C ASP A 220 -22.81 17.73 -25.16
N THR A 221 -22.99 18.97 -24.72
CA THR A 221 -23.76 19.29 -23.52
C THR A 221 -25.21 18.78 -23.58
N ASP A 222 -25.85 18.92 -24.74
CA ASP A 222 -27.24 18.51 -24.88
C ASP A 222 -27.40 17.00 -24.78
N LYS A 223 -26.52 16.25 -25.40
CA LYS A 223 -26.50 14.79 -25.31
C LYS A 223 -26.28 14.28 -23.88
N LEU A 224 -25.37 14.90 -23.14
CA LEU A 224 -25.14 14.54 -21.74
C LEU A 224 -26.34 14.89 -20.87
N ILE A 225 -27.02 16.03 -21.11
CA ILE A 225 -28.24 16.42 -20.41
C ILE A 225 -29.34 15.40 -20.69
N ASP A 226 -29.51 14.95 -21.92
CA ASP A 226 -30.50 13.95 -22.26
C ASP A 226 -30.24 12.60 -21.61
N ILE A 227 -28.97 12.14 -21.59
CA ILE A 227 -28.56 10.95 -20.82
C ILE A 227 -28.91 11.13 -19.34
N ALA A 228 -28.60 12.27 -18.75
CA ALA A 228 -28.87 12.55 -17.34
C ALA A 228 -30.37 12.55 -17.03
N LYS A 229 -31.21 13.12 -17.91
CA LYS A 229 -32.67 13.13 -17.75
C LYS A 229 -33.26 11.72 -17.77
N GLU A 230 -32.82 10.86 -18.70
CA GLU A 230 -33.29 9.48 -18.76
C GLU A 230 -32.77 8.64 -17.59
N ALA A 231 -31.50 8.82 -17.22
CA ALA A 231 -30.89 8.15 -16.08
C ALA A 231 -31.59 8.50 -14.75
N SER A 232 -31.96 9.77 -14.59
CA SER A 232 -32.70 10.25 -13.39
C SER A 232 -34.02 9.54 -13.19
N LYS A 233 -34.75 9.22 -14.29
CA LYS A 233 -36.02 8.49 -14.21
C LYS A 233 -35.84 7.05 -13.68
N LEU A 234 -34.64 6.51 -13.79
CA LEU A 234 -34.25 5.18 -13.30
C LEU A 234 -33.66 5.21 -11.89
N GLY A 235 -33.61 6.38 -11.26
CA GLY A 235 -33.04 6.55 -9.92
C GLY A 235 -31.52 6.67 -9.88
N ILE A 236 -30.86 6.96 -11.01
CA ILE A 236 -29.45 7.31 -11.07
C ILE A 236 -29.24 8.71 -10.49
N GLU A 237 -28.25 8.87 -9.63
CA GLU A 237 -28.06 10.05 -8.79
C GLU A 237 -26.88 10.93 -9.25
N MET A 238 -26.00 10.39 -10.08
CA MET A 238 -24.79 11.07 -10.56
C MET A 238 -24.49 10.70 -12.00
N LEU A 239 -24.18 11.68 -12.85
CA LEU A 239 -23.57 11.46 -14.15
C LEU A 239 -22.10 11.90 -14.06
N VAL A 240 -21.20 11.07 -14.52
CA VAL A 240 -19.77 11.37 -14.65
C VAL A 240 -19.44 11.49 -16.13
N MET A 241 -18.94 12.68 -16.50
CA MET A 241 -18.32 12.89 -17.79
C MET A 241 -16.89 12.34 -17.73
N ASP A 242 -16.59 11.42 -18.62
CA ASP A 242 -15.27 10.82 -18.80
C ASP A 242 -14.43 11.62 -19.79
N ASP A 243 -13.44 10.98 -20.43
CA ASP A 243 -12.62 11.61 -21.45
C ASP A 243 -13.42 12.35 -22.53
N GLY A 244 -12.97 13.59 -22.85
CA GLY A 244 -13.63 14.40 -23.89
C GLY A 244 -13.32 15.87 -23.81
#